data_49d0484196ef978653b489180aa0aae5
#
_entry.id   49d0484196ef978653b489180aa0aae5
#
_cell.length_a   1.000
_cell.length_b   1.000
_cell.length_c   1.000
_cell.angle_alpha   90.00
_cell.angle_beta   90.00
_cell.angle_gamma   90.00
#
_symmetry.space_group_name_H-M   'P 1'
#
loop_
_entity.id
_entity.type
_entity.pdbx_description
1 polymer ?
#
loop_
_entity_poly.entity_id
_entity_poly.type
_entity_poly.pdbx_seq_one_letter_code
_entity_poly.pdbx_strand_id
1 'polypeptide(L)'
;GDVQPFGNAMTKITGREVDPAYEVHLALYQALTGPEEYQKAYKQVNPNFFDLIVIDECHRGSAADDSAWREILEYFNSATQIGLTATPKETEEVSNIDYFGEPVYTYSLKEGIEDGFLAPYKVMRVDLDIDAFGWRPEDGQVDNNGELIDDRIYNEKDFDRTIIIDERTDLVAKTISAYLQRTDPMAKTIVFCNNINHAERMRQALVNHNSQQVKKNDKYVMRITGDDDIGKGQLGNFINPKKSYPRAMLLATLII
;
A
#
# COMPACT_ATOMS: atom_id res chain seq x y z
N GLY A 1 -6.95 15.76 -3.11
CA GLY A 1 -7.59 16.22 -3.86
C GLY A 1 -8.93 16.94 -3.89
N ASP A 2 -10.06 16.26 -3.93
CA ASP A 2 -11.30 16.83 -4.50
C ASP A 2 -12.35 17.26 -3.47
N VAL A 3 -11.90 17.79 -2.35
CA VAL A 3 -12.77 18.40 -1.33
C VAL A 3 -12.91 19.92 -1.47
N GLN A 4 -12.49 20.46 -2.63
CA GLN A 4 -12.68 21.88 -2.97
C GLN A 4 -14.10 22.42 -2.82
N PRO A 5 -15.19 21.63 -3.03
CA PRO A 5 -16.55 22.13 -2.84
C PRO A 5 -16.85 22.68 -1.45
N PHE A 6 -16.14 22.22 -0.42
CA PHE A 6 -16.37 22.65 0.96
C PHE A 6 -15.60 23.92 1.34
N GLY A 7 -14.64 24.36 0.51
CA GLY A 7 -13.93 25.63 0.69
C GLY A 7 -13.38 25.83 2.11
N ASN A 8 -13.73 26.94 2.72
CA ASN A 8 -13.28 27.32 4.07
C ASN A 8 -14.04 26.60 5.21
N ALA A 9 -15.06 25.79 4.91
CA ALA A 9 -15.78 25.00 5.91
C ALA A 9 -15.04 23.73 6.33
N MET A 10 -13.91 23.42 5.67
CA MET A 10 -13.18 22.17 5.85
C MET A 10 -11.81 22.40 6.49
N THR A 11 -11.44 21.49 7.39
CA THR A 11 -10.10 21.43 7.98
C THR A 11 -9.53 20.03 7.95
N LYS A 12 -8.20 19.92 8.02
CA LYS A 12 -7.48 18.67 8.22
C LYS A 12 -6.96 18.63 9.65
N ILE A 13 -7.35 17.63 10.40
CA ILE A 13 -6.86 17.42 11.76
C ILE A 13 -5.39 16.98 11.69
N THR A 14 -4.52 17.85 12.21
CA THR A 14 -3.09 17.62 12.39
C THR A 14 -2.72 18.02 13.82
N GLY A 15 -1.69 17.38 14.39
CA GLY A 15 -1.26 17.76 15.75
C GLY A 15 -2.22 17.35 16.86
N ARG A 16 -3.20 16.46 16.59
CA ARG A 16 -4.16 15.96 17.58
C ARG A 16 -5.05 17.05 18.19
N GLU A 17 -5.44 18.02 17.40
CA GLU A 17 -6.35 19.10 17.82
C GLU A 17 -7.56 19.13 16.89
N VAL A 18 -8.77 19.14 17.48
CA VAL A 18 -10.04 19.24 16.75
C VAL A 18 -10.58 20.64 16.91
N ASP A 19 -10.58 21.42 15.84
CA ASP A 19 -11.13 22.77 15.84
C ASP A 19 -12.63 22.73 15.53
N PRO A 20 -13.51 23.03 16.51
CA PRO A 20 -14.95 22.93 16.34
C PRO A 20 -15.54 24.04 15.44
N ALA A 21 -14.73 24.97 14.96
CA ALA A 21 -15.20 26.04 14.07
C ALA A 21 -15.48 25.57 12.63
N TYR A 22 -15.03 24.37 12.29
CA TYR A 22 -15.21 23.81 10.94
C TYR A 22 -16.36 22.78 10.90
N GLU A 23 -17.03 22.71 9.75
CA GLU A 23 -18.14 21.78 9.52
C GLU A 23 -17.65 20.41 9.00
N VAL A 24 -16.54 20.40 8.22
CA VAL A 24 -15.95 19.19 7.63
C VAL A 24 -14.54 18.95 8.15
N HIS A 25 -14.33 17.80 8.75
CA HIS A 25 -13.04 17.39 9.31
C HIS A 25 -12.47 16.21 8.53
N LEU A 26 -11.26 16.36 8.01
CA LEU A 26 -10.49 15.26 7.44
C LEU A 26 -9.43 14.82 8.45
N ALA A 27 -9.38 13.53 8.75
CA ALA A 27 -8.41 12.99 9.69
C ALA A 27 -7.89 11.62 9.25
N LEU A 28 -6.64 11.33 9.59
CA LEU A 28 -6.18 9.96 9.72
C LEU A 28 -6.55 9.49 11.15
N TYR A 29 -7.01 8.24 11.33
CA TYR A 29 -7.37 7.76 12.65
C TYR A 29 -6.21 7.84 13.65
N GLN A 30 -4.96 7.65 13.19
CA GLN A 30 -3.74 7.82 14.01
C GLN A 30 -3.56 9.25 14.55
N ALA A 31 -4.14 10.26 13.89
CA ALA A 31 -4.14 11.63 14.38
C ALA A 31 -5.18 11.86 15.49
N LEU A 32 -6.17 10.96 15.59
CA LEU A 32 -7.24 11.03 16.57
C LEU A 32 -7.03 10.14 17.79
N THR A 33 -6.15 9.12 17.67
CA THR A 33 -5.94 8.07 18.69
C THR A 33 -4.51 8.06 19.21
N GLY A 34 -4.30 7.41 20.34
CA GLY A 34 -3.00 7.15 20.95
C GLY A 34 -3.16 6.32 22.23
N PRO A 35 -2.09 5.73 22.76
CA PRO A 35 -2.15 4.87 23.94
C PRO A 35 -2.60 5.61 25.21
N GLU A 36 -2.31 6.91 25.30
CA GLU A 36 -2.66 7.73 26.46
C GLU A 36 -3.96 8.48 26.23
N GLU A 37 -4.74 8.70 27.31
CA GLU A 37 -6.06 9.36 27.23
C GLU A 37 -5.98 10.76 26.63
N TYR A 38 -4.93 11.55 26.95
CA TYR A 38 -4.73 12.89 26.37
C TYR A 38 -4.41 12.88 24.87
N GLN A 39 -4.09 11.73 24.31
CA GLN A 39 -3.82 11.53 22.89
C GLN A 39 -5.09 11.21 22.10
N LYS A 40 -6.20 10.95 22.78
CA LYS A 40 -7.49 10.66 22.17
C LYS A 40 -8.19 11.95 21.76
N ALA A 41 -7.70 12.57 20.68
CA ALA A 41 -8.16 13.87 20.22
C ALA A 41 -9.67 13.93 19.92
N TYR A 42 -10.28 12.82 19.53
CA TYR A 42 -11.72 12.74 19.30
C TYR A 42 -12.57 13.06 20.53
N LYS A 43 -12.02 12.94 21.75
CA LYS A 43 -12.70 13.29 23.00
C LYS A 43 -12.71 14.79 23.33
N GLN A 44 -12.06 15.62 22.51
CA GLN A 44 -12.07 17.08 22.67
C GLN A 44 -13.41 17.70 22.29
N VAL A 45 -14.25 16.99 21.57
CA VAL A 45 -15.58 17.43 21.17
C VAL A 45 -16.65 16.51 21.76
N ASN A 46 -17.89 17.01 21.81
CA ASN A 46 -19.02 16.26 22.35
C ASN A 46 -19.30 15.00 21.51
N PRO A 47 -19.74 13.86 22.10
CA PRO A 47 -20.15 12.67 21.35
C PRO A 47 -21.18 12.89 20.24
N ASN A 48 -21.99 13.94 20.36
CA ASN A 48 -23.03 14.32 19.38
C ASN A 48 -22.53 15.42 18.42
N PHE A 49 -21.21 15.64 18.32
CA PHE A 49 -20.66 16.73 17.51
C PHE A 49 -20.79 16.48 16.00
N PHE A 50 -20.64 15.23 15.57
CA PHE A 50 -20.76 14.86 14.16
C PHE A 50 -22.12 14.23 13.85
N ASP A 51 -22.73 14.64 12.74
CA ASP A 51 -23.94 14.04 12.18
C ASP A 51 -23.63 12.87 11.25
N LEU A 52 -22.47 12.93 10.58
CA LEU A 52 -22.02 11.95 9.60
C LEU A 52 -20.53 11.66 9.74
N ILE A 53 -20.18 10.39 9.75
CA ILE A 53 -18.78 9.92 9.70
C ILE A 53 -18.63 9.00 8.50
N VAL A 54 -17.67 9.32 7.61
CA VAL A 54 -17.33 8.49 6.46
C VAL A 54 -15.94 7.90 6.68
N ILE A 55 -15.86 6.57 6.67
CA ILE A 55 -14.62 5.81 6.87
C ILE A 55 -14.18 5.22 5.52
N ASP A 56 -13.12 5.79 4.94
CA ASP A 56 -12.51 5.24 3.74
C ASP A 56 -11.58 4.09 4.09
N GLU A 57 -11.51 3.08 3.20
CA GLU A 57 -10.70 1.88 3.39
C GLU A 57 -11.01 1.15 4.71
N CYS A 58 -12.29 1.06 5.07
CA CYS A 58 -12.74 0.52 6.36
C CYS A 58 -12.37 -0.96 6.61
N HIS A 59 -11.79 -1.64 5.60
CA HIS A 59 -11.23 -2.99 5.72
C HIS A 59 -9.79 -3.01 6.27
N ARG A 60 -9.12 -1.85 6.34
CA ARG A 60 -7.72 -1.76 6.79
C ARG A 60 -7.64 -1.70 8.31
N GLY A 61 -6.67 -2.43 8.84
CA GLY A 61 -6.27 -2.41 10.24
C GLY A 61 -5.67 -3.75 10.66
N SER A 62 -4.78 -3.71 11.63
CA SER A 62 -4.46 -4.86 12.48
C SER A 62 -5.54 -4.98 13.56
N ALA A 63 -5.61 -6.09 14.27
CA ALA A 63 -6.56 -6.25 15.39
C ALA A 63 -6.45 -5.12 16.45
N ALA A 64 -5.25 -4.53 16.62
CA ALA A 64 -5.03 -3.38 17.49
C ALA A 64 -5.54 -2.07 16.87
N ASP A 65 -5.35 -1.89 15.55
CA ASP A 65 -5.85 -0.72 14.83
C ASP A 65 -7.36 -0.75 14.70
N ASP A 66 -7.95 -1.93 14.52
CA ASP A 66 -9.40 -2.12 14.50
C ASP A 66 -10.04 -1.71 15.82
N SER A 67 -9.38 -1.91 16.96
CA SER A 67 -9.87 -1.43 18.25
C SER A 67 -9.83 0.09 18.36
N ALA A 68 -8.81 0.73 17.79
CA ALA A 68 -8.62 2.18 17.92
C ALA A 68 -9.64 3.01 17.11
N TRP A 69 -9.93 2.61 15.86
CA TRP A 69 -10.95 3.33 15.07
C TRP A 69 -12.37 2.99 15.55
N ARG A 70 -12.62 1.77 16.05
CA ARG A 70 -13.89 1.40 16.66
C ARG A 70 -14.22 2.25 17.88
N GLU A 71 -13.24 2.51 18.76
CA GLU A 71 -13.45 3.43 19.89
C GLU A 71 -13.96 4.81 19.45
N ILE A 72 -13.45 5.34 18.33
CA ILE A 72 -13.92 6.62 17.78
C ILE A 72 -15.37 6.52 17.35
N LEU A 73 -15.74 5.46 16.64
CA LEU A 73 -17.11 5.27 16.15
C LEU A 73 -18.09 5.00 17.27
N GLU A 74 -17.70 4.25 18.27
CA GLU A 74 -18.50 4.01 19.47
C GLU A 74 -18.72 5.30 20.28
N TYR A 75 -17.69 6.17 20.35
CA TYR A 75 -17.82 7.48 20.99
C TYR A 75 -18.83 8.38 20.26
N PHE A 76 -18.82 8.39 18.93
CA PHE A 76 -19.74 9.15 18.09
C PHE A 76 -20.92 8.30 17.60
N ASN A 77 -21.47 7.46 18.45
CA ASN A 77 -22.53 6.50 18.09
C ASN A 77 -23.84 7.14 17.63
N SER A 78 -24.04 8.43 17.90
CA SER A 78 -25.19 9.20 17.41
C SER A 78 -25.08 9.59 15.93
N ALA A 79 -23.85 9.60 15.37
CA ALA A 79 -23.62 9.94 13.99
C ALA A 79 -24.05 8.81 13.04
N THR A 80 -24.53 9.17 11.87
CA THR A 80 -24.65 8.21 10.76
C THR A 80 -23.26 7.81 10.30
N GLN A 81 -22.98 6.50 10.23
CA GLN A 81 -21.65 5.98 9.92
C GLN A 81 -21.68 5.20 8.61
N ILE A 82 -20.80 5.55 7.68
CA ILE A 82 -20.69 4.93 6.36
C ILE A 82 -19.27 4.42 6.17
N GLY A 83 -19.11 3.11 5.93
CA GLY A 83 -17.85 2.49 5.55
C GLY A 83 -17.73 2.37 4.02
N LEU A 84 -16.58 2.76 3.48
CA LEU A 84 -16.22 2.58 2.07
C LEU A 84 -15.03 1.61 1.99
N THR A 85 -15.10 0.65 1.08
CA THR A 85 -14.01 -0.28 0.81
C THR A 85 -14.08 -0.87 -0.58
N ALA A 86 -12.92 -1.02 -1.22
CA ALA A 86 -12.81 -1.75 -2.48
C ALA A 86 -12.66 -3.27 -2.25
N THR A 87 -12.29 -3.71 -1.05
CA THR A 87 -11.99 -5.10 -0.70
C THR A 87 -12.57 -5.45 0.66
N PRO A 88 -13.90 -5.71 0.73
CA PRO A 88 -14.52 -6.13 1.98
C PRO A 88 -13.79 -7.37 2.54
N LYS A 89 -13.46 -7.35 3.82
CA LYS A 89 -12.89 -8.49 4.52
C LYS A 89 -13.97 -9.22 5.29
N GLU A 90 -14.04 -10.51 5.06
CA GLU A 90 -14.87 -11.46 5.77
C GLU A 90 -13.94 -12.55 6.33
N THR A 91 -13.36 -12.30 7.49
CA THR A 91 -12.58 -13.28 8.24
C THR A 91 -13.25 -13.55 9.59
N GLU A 92 -12.92 -14.68 10.23
CA GLU A 92 -13.44 -15.01 11.56
C GLU A 92 -13.12 -13.94 12.63
N GLU A 93 -12.08 -13.13 12.40
CA GLU A 93 -11.60 -12.11 13.34
C GLU A 93 -12.08 -10.69 13.01
N VAL A 94 -12.38 -10.41 11.74
CA VAL A 94 -12.77 -9.07 11.25
C VAL A 94 -13.83 -9.20 10.19
N SER A 95 -15.05 -8.72 10.50
CA SER A 95 -16.13 -8.60 9.54
C SER A 95 -16.60 -7.15 9.48
N ASN A 96 -16.57 -6.59 8.27
CA ASN A 96 -17.17 -5.27 8.04
C ASN A 96 -18.69 -5.33 8.08
N ILE A 97 -19.28 -6.47 7.71
CA ILE A 97 -20.73 -6.72 7.76
C ILE A 97 -21.23 -6.70 9.20
N ASP A 98 -20.46 -7.24 10.14
CA ASP A 98 -20.86 -7.25 11.57
C ASP A 98 -20.97 -5.83 12.15
N TYR A 99 -20.19 -4.88 11.63
CA TYR A 99 -20.24 -3.51 12.14
C TYR A 99 -21.17 -2.61 11.33
N PHE A 100 -21.02 -2.58 10.00
CA PHE A 100 -21.75 -1.67 9.11
C PHE A 100 -23.06 -2.26 8.58
N GLY A 101 -23.28 -3.57 8.73
CA GLY A 101 -24.39 -4.28 8.10
C GLY A 101 -24.10 -4.63 6.64
N GLU A 102 -25.11 -5.13 5.94
CA GLU A 102 -25.02 -5.46 4.53
C GLU A 102 -24.72 -4.21 3.67
N PRO A 103 -23.92 -4.37 2.58
CA PRO A 103 -23.62 -3.26 1.70
C PRO A 103 -24.88 -2.60 1.13
N VAL A 104 -25.03 -1.30 1.34
CA VAL A 104 -26.13 -0.51 0.77
C VAL A 104 -25.95 -0.23 -0.73
N TYR A 105 -24.71 -0.30 -1.22
CA TYR A 105 -24.36 -0.15 -2.63
C TYR A 105 -23.07 -0.90 -2.95
N THR A 106 -23.07 -1.58 -4.08
CA THR A 106 -21.86 -2.25 -4.61
C THR A 106 -21.65 -1.80 -6.06
N TYR A 107 -20.46 -1.27 -6.35
CA TYR A 107 -20.00 -0.93 -7.69
C TYR A 107 -18.80 -1.80 -8.03
N SER A 108 -19.04 -2.85 -8.79
CA SER A 108 -18.02 -3.87 -9.05
C SER A 108 -16.93 -3.38 -10.01
N LEU A 109 -15.75 -4.01 -9.94
CA LEU A 109 -14.67 -3.78 -10.91
C LEU A 109 -15.14 -3.97 -12.36
N LYS A 110 -16.01 -4.95 -12.60
CA LYS A 110 -16.59 -5.22 -13.92
C LYS A 110 -17.42 -4.03 -14.41
N GLU A 111 -18.34 -3.53 -13.60
CA GLU A 111 -19.15 -2.36 -13.91
C GLU A 111 -18.29 -1.15 -14.20
N GLY A 112 -17.26 -0.89 -13.37
CA GLY A 112 -16.33 0.22 -13.57
C GLY A 112 -15.54 0.14 -14.88
N ILE A 113 -15.25 -1.06 -15.37
CA ILE A 113 -14.62 -1.28 -16.69
C ILE A 113 -15.65 -1.08 -17.81
N GLU A 114 -16.85 -1.62 -17.67
CA GLU A 114 -17.93 -1.49 -18.67
C GLU A 114 -18.36 -0.03 -18.84
N ASP A 115 -18.40 0.74 -17.77
CA ASP A 115 -18.72 2.18 -17.76
C ASP A 115 -17.54 3.06 -18.23
N GLY A 116 -16.36 2.49 -18.43
CA GLY A 116 -15.17 3.20 -18.91
C GLY A 116 -14.43 4.03 -17.85
N PHE A 117 -14.76 3.90 -16.56
CA PHE A 117 -14.04 4.54 -15.47
C PHE A 117 -12.75 3.80 -15.11
N LEU A 118 -12.72 2.49 -15.30
CA LEU A 118 -11.55 1.65 -15.02
C LEU A 118 -11.01 1.02 -16.30
N ALA A 119 -9.70 0.91 -16.40
CA ALA A 119 -9.05 0.27 -17.53
C ALA A 119 -9.25 -1.26 -17.47
N PRO A 120 -9.48 -1.92 -18.61
CA PRO A 120 -9.45 -3.39 -18.65
C PRO A 120 -8.05 -3.89 -18.30
N TYR A 121 -7.98 -5.04 -17.67
CA TYR A 121 -6.73 -5.64 -17.24
C TYR A 121 -6.58 -7.08 -17.74
N LYS A 122 -5.35 -7.54 -17.80
CA LYS A 122 -5.00 -8.94 -18.05
C LYS A 122 -4.08 -9.43 -16.94
N VAL A 123 -4.46 -10.50 -16.28
CA VAL A 123 -3.61 -11.17 -15.29
C VAL A 123 -2.72 -12.18 -15.99
N MET A 124 -1.43 -12.11 -15.72
CA MET A 124 -0.46 -13.12 -16.10
C MET A 124 0.25 -13.59 -14.84
N ARG A 125 0.03 -14.85 -14.48
CA ARG A 125 0.74 -15.49 -13.39
C ARG A 125 2.06 -16.06 -13.90
N VAL A 126 3.14 -15.82 -13.18
CA VAL A 126 4.44 -16.39 -13.44
C VAL A 126 4.85 -17.18 -12.20
N ASP A 127 4.92 -18.48 -12.32
CA ASP A 127 5.36 -19.36 -11.24
C ASP A 127 6.87 -19.59 -11.42
N LEU A 128 7.65 -19.36 -10.38
CA LEU A 128 9.07 -19.65 -10.33
C LEU A 128 9.28 -21.00 -9.65
N ASP A 129 10.25 -21.77 -10.12
CA ASP A 129 10.57 -23.08 -9.52
C ASP A 129 10.86 -22.97 -8.02
N ILE A 130 11.56 -21.93 -7.61
CA ILE A 130 11.87 -21.65 -6.20
C ILE A 130 10.60 -21.34 -5.37
N ASP A 131 9.59 -20.72 -5.96
CA ASP A 131 8.32 -20.45 -5.29
C ASP A 131 7.46 -21.73 -5.19
N ALA A 132 7.55 -22.60 -6.20
CA ALA A 132 6.79 -23.84 -6.27
C ALA A 132 7.36 -24.96 -5.36
N PHE A 133 8.68 -25.12 -5.33
CA PHE A 133 9.35 -26.20 -4.59
C PHE A 133 9.95 -25.77 -3.26
N GLY A 134 10.00 -24.46 -3.00
CA GLY A 134 10.71 -23.87 -1.88
C GLY A 134 12.22 -23.85 -2.09
N TRP A 135 12.91 -23.28 -1.12
CA TRP A 135 14.36 -23.20 -1.07
C TRP A 135 14.89 -23.77 0.24
N ARG A 136 16.00 -24.48 0.19
CA ARG A 136 16.69 -25.05 1.35
C ARG A 136 18.15 -24.62 1.30
N PRO A 137 18.74 -24.15 2.44
CA PRO A 137 20.13 -23.79 2.48
C PRO A 137 21.03 -25.01 2.26
N GLU A 138 22.24 -24.77 1.76
CA GLU A 138 23.30 -25.77 1.80
C GLU A 138 23.81 -25.93 3.24
N ASP A 139 24.41 -27.10 3.53
CA ASP A 139 24.92 -27.37 4.88
C ASP A 139 25.97 -26.33 5.30
N GLY A 140 25.74 -25.69 6.43
CA GLY A 140 26.62 -24.63 6.95
C GLY A 140 26.47 -23.27 6.27
N GLN A 141 25.44 -23.06 5.43
CA GLN A 141 25.19 -21.76 4.82
C GLN A 141 24.82 -20.70 5.84
N VAL A 142 25.41 -19.52 5.69
CA VAL A 142 25.16 -18.36 6.57
C VAL A 142 24.41 -17.26 5.80
N ASP A 143 23.68 -16.44 6.54
CA ASP A 143 23.01 -15.25 6.02
C ASP A 143 24.00 -14.07 5.79
N ASN A 144 23.49 -12.93 5.36
CA ASN A 144 24.28 -11.71 5.11
C ASN A 144 24.90 -11.12 6.39
N ASN A 145 24.46 -11.56 7.59
CA ASN A 145 25.01 -11.15 8.88
C ASN A 145 26.05 -12.14 9.40
N GLY A 146 26.23 -13.28 8.71
CA GLY A 146 27.12 -14.37 9.10
C GLY A 146 26.50 -15.35 10.10
N GLU A 147 25.17 -15.29 10.30
CA GLU A 147 24.44 -16.23 11.12
C GLU A 147 24.04 -17.47 10.33
N LEU A 148 24.12 -18.67 10.96
CA LEU A 148 23.73 -19.91 10.33
C LEU A 148 22.24 -19.88 9.96
N ILE A 149 21.93 -20.21 8.70
CA ILE A 149 20.56 -20.35 8.24
C ILE A 149 20.03 -21.70 8.70
N ASP A 150 18.86 -21.71 9.34
CA ASP A 150 18.21 -22.94 9.78
C ASP A 150 17.98 -23.91 8.65
N ASP A 151 18.34 -25.18 8.82
CA ASP A 151 18.15 -26.24 7.84
C ASP A 151 16.68 -26.67 7.77
N ARG A 152 15.90 -25.90 7.01
CA ARG A 152 14.50 -26.16 6.69
C ARG A 152 14.15 -25.72 5.27
N ILE A 153 13.00 -26.13 4.79
CA ILE A 153 12.47 -25.60 3.52
C ILE A 153 11.81 -24.23 3.78
N TYR A 154 12.30 -23.22 3.10
CA TYR A 154 11.72 -21.88 3.06
C TYR A 154 10.79 -21.79 1.85
N ASN A 155 9.66 -21.11 2.02
CA ASN A 155 8.64 -20.96 0.98
C ASN A 155 8.31 -19.48 0.75
N GLU A 156 7.38 -19.20 -0.14
CA GLU A 156 6.99 -17.85 -0.54
C GLU A 156 6.66 -16.91 0.63
N LYS A 157 6.15 -17.44 1.75
CA LYS A 157 5.86 -16.63 2.95
C LYS A 157 7.11 -16.20 3.71
N ASP A 158 8.20 -16.93 3.56
CA ASP A 158 9.48 -16.65 4.21
C ASP A 158 10.32 -15.65 3.39
N PHE A 159 10.18 -15.64 2.05
CA PHE A 159 11.02 -14.85 1.15
C PHE A 159 10.86 -13.34 1.37
N ASP A 160 11.99 -12.64 1.43
CA ASP A 160 12.09 -11.21 1.70
C ASP A 160 11.54 -10.76 3.08
N ARG A 161 11.23 -11.72 3.95
CA ARG A 161 10.78 -11.50 5.33
C ARG A 161 11.75 -12.14 6.32
N THR A 162 11.82 -13.46 6.29
CA THR A 162 12.69 -14.26 7.16
C THR A 162 14.02 -14.58 6.50
N ILE A 163 14.01 -14.78 5.16
CA ILE A 163 15.20 -15.05 4.38
C ILE A 163 15.23 -14.22 3.10
N ILE A 164 16.43 -13.79 2.73
CA ILE A 164 16.70 -13.05 1.51
C ILE A 164 17.40 -13.99 0.53
N ILE A 165 16.86 -14.11 -0.69
CA ILE A 165 17.44 -14.91 -1.76
C ILE A 165 17.65 -13.98 -2.96
N ASP A 166 18.88 -13.55 -3.15
CA ASP A 166 19.23 -12.58 -4.19
C ASP A 166 19.01 -13.15 -5.61
N GLU A 167 19.21 -14.45 -5.80
CA GLU A 167 18.94 -15.15 -7.05
C GLU A 167 17.47 -15.09 -7.44
N ARG A 168 16.56 -15.17 -6.44
CA ARG A 168 15.13 -15.01 -6.68
C ARG A 168 14.80 -13.59 -7.13
N THR A 169 15.37 -12.60 -6.47
CA THR A 169 15.19 -11.18 -6.82
C THR A 169 15.68 -10.91 -8.25
N ASP A 170 16.84 -11.45 -8.62
CA ASP A 170 17.40 -11.31 -9.96
C ASP A 170 16.53 -12.00 -11.02
N LEU A 171 16.05 -13.22 -10.74
CA LEU A 171 15.15 -13.96 -11.63
C LEU A 171 13.83 -13.21 -11.88
N VAL A 172 13.22 -12.63 -10.85
CA VAL A 172 12.02 -11.79 -10.98
C VAL A 172 12.32 -10.57 -11.85
N ALA A 173 13.40 -9.85 -11.58
CA ALA A 173 13.81 -8.67 -12.35
C ALA A 173 14.08 -9.01 -13.82
N LYS A 174 14.76 -10.13 -14.09
CA LYS A 174 14.98 -10.67 -15.43
C LYS A 174 13.68 -10.96 -16.16
N THR A 175 12.73 -11.61 -15.49
CA THR A 175 11.42 -11.97 -16.05
C THR A 175 10.61 -10.73 -16.41
N ILE A 176 10.54 -9.74 -15.51
CA ILE A 176 9.88 -8.45 -15.77
C ILE A 176 10.54 -7.75 -16.96
N SER A 177 11.87 -7.66 -16.98
CA SER A 177 12.62 -7.00 -18.04
C SER A 177 12.42 -7.67 -19.40
N ALA A 178 12.46 -9.00 -19.45
CA ALA A 178 12.21 -9.76 -20.66
C ALA A 178 10.78 -9.58 -21.19
N TYR A 179 9.81 -9.49 -20.30
CA TYR A 179 8.42 -9.20 -20.67
C TYR A 179 8.30 -7.81 -21.30
N LEU A 180 8.84 -6.78 -20.63
CA LEU A 180 8.80 -5.40 -21.12
C LEU A 180 9.53 -5.24 -22.45
N GLN A 181 10.70 -5.87 -22.62
CA GLN A 181 11.43 -5.82 -23.88
C GLN A 181 10.67 -6.42 -25.07
N ARG A 182 9.82 -7.43 -24.83
CA ARG A 182 9.01 -8.08 -25.87
C ARG A 182 7.70 -7.33 -26.16
N THR A 183 7.21 -6.55 -25.22
CA THR A 183 5.93 -5.83 -25.34
C THR A 183 6.15 -4.34 -25.57
N ASP A 184 6.45 -3.59 -24.53
CA ASP A 184 6.79 -2.17 -24.60
C ASP A 184 7.82 -1.83 -23.52
N PRO A 185 9.10 -1.63 -23.90
CA PRO A 185 10.15 -1.22 -22.95
C PRO A 185 9.87 0.13 -22.26
N MET A 186 8.94 0.92 -22.81
CA MET A 186 8.57 2.22 -22.24
C MET A 186 7.24 2.18 -21.49
N ALA A 187 6.63 1.02 -21.30
CA ALA A 187 5.43 0.89 -20.48
C ALA A 187 5.69 1.33 -19.03
N LYS A 188 4.77 2.12 -18.50
CA LYS A 188 4.81 2.49 -17.07
C LYS A 188 4.52 1.27 -16.21
N THR A 189 5.45 0.94 -15.34
CA THR A 189 5.44 -0.30 -14.55
C THR A 189 5.56 0.02 -13.08
N ILE A 190 4.71 -0.57 -12.24
CA ILE A 190 4.82 -0.51 -10.79
C ILE A 190 5.21 -1.91 -10.29
N VAL A 191 6.23 -1.97 -9.44
CA VAL A 191 6.67 -3.19 -8.78
C VAL A 191 6.46 -3.03 -7.28
N PHE A 192 5.57 -3.81 -6.69
CA PHE A 192 5.35 -3.82 -5.26
C PHE A 192 6.36 -4.74 -4.57
N CYS A 193 7.01 -4.22 -3.54
CA CYS A 193 8.04 -4.90 -2.77
C CYS A 193 7.61 -5.04 -1.31
N ASN A 194 8.07 -6.08 -0.62
CA ASN A 194 7.69 -6.36 0.76
C ASN A 194 8.17 -5.29 1.77
N ASN A 195 9.35 -4.70 1.52
CA ASN A 195 9.94 -3.67 2.38
C ASN A 195 10.91 -2.80 1.58
N ILE A 196 11.44 -1.77 2.24
CA ILE A 196 12.37 -0.80 1.65
C ILE A 196 13.64 -1.48 1.11
N ASN A 197 14.20 -2.43 1.86
CA ASN A 197 15.40 -3.16 1.44
C ASN A 197 15.14 -4.05 0.22
N HIS A 198 13.99 -4.71 0.17
CA HIS A 198 13.58 -5.45 -1.03
C HIS A 198 13.41 -4.51 -2.23
N ALA A 199 12.81 -3.34 -2.05
CA ALA A 199 12.66 -2.35 -3.12
C ALA A 199 14.03 -1.91 -3.67
N GLU A 200 15.04 -1.73 -2.83
CA GLU A 200 16.38 -1.35 -3.28
C GLU A 200 17.09 -2.50 -4.02
N ARG A 201 17.03 -3.75 -3.53
CA ARG A 201 17.59 -4.91 -4.24
C ARG A 201 16.93 -5.11 -5.61
N MET A 202 15.60 -5.03 -5.66
CA MET A 202 14.84 -5.14 -6.90
C MET A 202 15.17 -4.00 -7.88
N ARG A 203 15.33 -2.76 -7.38
CA ARG A 203 15.77 -1.63 -8.20
C ARG A 203 17.13 -1.92 -8.83
N GLN A 204 18.10 -2.38 -8.04
CA GLN A 204 19.42 -2.70 -8.53
C GLN A 204 19.39 -3.82 -9.58
N ALA A 205 18.63 -4.87 -9.35
CA ALA A 205 18.47 -5.97 -10.30
C ALA A 205 17.82 -5.50 -11.61
N LEU A 206 16.76 -4.69 -11.53
CA LEU A 206 16.12 -4.12 -12.72
C LEU A 206 17.04 -3.16 -13.49
N VAL A 207 17.86 -2.36 -12.80
CA VAL A 207 18.88 -1.50 -13.44
C VAL A 207 19.88 -2.35 -14.21
N ASN A 208 20.36 -3.46 -13.64
CA ASN A 208 21.30 -4.37 -14.28
C ASN A 208 20.71 -4.98 -15.57
N HIS A 209 19.48 -5.50 -15.50
CA HIS A 209 18.80 -6.11 -16.65
C HIS A 209 18.32 -5.10 -17.70
N ASN A 210 18.26 -3.81 -17.38
CA ASN A 210 17.84 -2.74 -18.28
C ASN A 210 18.93 -1.68 -18.50
N SER A 211 20.21 -2.07 -18.44
CA SER A 211 21.37 -1.17 -18.48
C SER A 211 21.40 -0.25 -19.71
N GLN A 212 20.91 -0.71 -20.86
CA GLN A 212 20.81 0.13 -22.08
C GLN A 212 19.80 1.28 -21.92
N GLN A 213 18.67 1.04 -21.25
CA GLN A 213 17.66 2.07 -21.00
C GLN A 213 18.11 3.04 -19.91
N VAL A 214 18.74 2.52 -18.87
CA VAL A 214 19.30 3.33 -17.77
C VAL A 214 20.43 4.23 -18.26
N LYS A 215 21.29 3.77 -19.20
CA LYS A 215 22.31 4.62 -19.84
C LYS A 215 21.70 5.79 -20.63
N LYS A 216 20.50 5.64 -21.17
CA LYS A 216 19.78 6.74 -21.85
C LYS A 216 19.16 7.71 -20.86
N ASN A 217 18.70 7.22 -19.73
CA ASN A 217 18.15 8.03 -18.65
C ASN A 217 18.19 7.27 -17.32
N ASP A 218 18.90 7.79 -16.35
CA ASP A 218 19.09 7.22 -15.01
C ASP A 218 17.78 7.09 -14.22
N LYS A 219 16.74 7.86 -14.58
CA LYS A 219 15.40 7.79 -14.00
C LYS A 219 14.51 6.69 -14.61
N TYR A 220 15.06 5.81 -15.46
CA TYR A 220 14.28 4.72 -16.04
C TYR A 220 13.71 3.79 -14.97
N VAL A 221 14.51 3.44 -13.96
CA VAL A 221 14.09 2.65 -12.79
C VAL A 221 14.31 3.48 -11.53
N MET A 222 13.26 3.77 -10.79
CA MET A 222 13.34 4.56 -9.56
C MET A 222 12.63 3.87 -8.40
N ARG A 223 13.19 4.00 -7.20
CA ARG A 223 12.54 3.63 -5.95
C ARG A 223 11.71 4.82 -5.46
N ILE A 224 10.51 4.55 -4.99
CA ILE A 224 9.64 5.55 -4.34
C ILE A 224 9.16 4.95 -3.03
N THR A 225 9.84 5.28 -1.97
CA THR A 225 9.59 4.78 -0.61
C THR A 225 9.47 5.95 0.37
N GLY A 226 8.96 5.68 1.56
CA GLY A 226 8.72 6.71 2.56
C GLY A 226 9.97 7.49 3.01
N ASP A 227 11.14 6.87 2.89
CA ASP A 227 12.46 7.41 3.23
C ASP A 227 13.19 8.09 2.06
N ASP A 228 12.61 8.07 0.84
CA ASP A 228 13.25 8.56 -0.39
C ASP A 228 12.55 9.84 -0.92
N ASP A 229 13.04 10.99 -0.53
CA ASP A 229 12.48 12.29 -0.97
C ASP A 229 12.70 12.56 -2.46
N ILE A 230 13.79 12.04 -3.05
CA ILE A 230 14.07 12.16 -4.48
C ILE A 230 13.05 11.33 -5.27
N GLY A 231 12.80 10.11 -4.85
CA GLY A 231 11.80 9.25 -5.45
C GLY A 231 10.39 9.81 -5.33
N LYS A 232 9.99 10.27 -4.14
CA LYS A 232 8.69 10.92 -3.92
C LYS A 232 8.48 12.11 -4.86
N GLY A 233 9.52 12.92 -5.08
CA GLY A 233 9.48 14.05 -6.01
C GLY A 233 9.25 13.65 -7.48
N GLN A 234 9.46 12.37 -7.85
CA GLN A 234 9.20 11.86 -9.20
C GLN A 234 7.81 11.23 -9.37
N LEU A 235 7.04 11.07 -8.31
CA LEU A 235 5.70 10.46 -8.38
C LEU A 235 4.79 11.22 -9.35
N GLY A 236 4.75 12.55 -9.29
CA GLY A 236 3.99 13.38 -10.21
C GLY A 236 4.41 13.22 -11.68
N ASN A 237 5.72 13.03 -11.94
CA ASN A 237 6.23 12.74 -13.27
C ASN A 237 5.82 11.34 -13.76
N PHE A 238 5.81 10.36 -12.86
CA PHE A 238 5.37 9.00 -13.20
C PHE A 238 3.87 8.97 -13.55
N ILE A 239 3.03 9.64 -12.78
CA ILE A 239 1.57 9.68 -13.01
C ILE A 239 1.26 10.44 -14.32
N ASN A 240 1.99 11.50 -14.63
CA ASN A 240 1.73 12.35 -15.79
C ASN A 240 1.93 11.59 -17.12
N PRO A 241 0.90 11.42 -17.97
CA PRO A 241 1.02 10.69 -19.22
C PRO A 241 1.95 11.36 -20.25
N LYS A 242 2.17 12.67 -20.12
CA LYS A 242 3.04 13.46 -21.01
C LYS A 242 4.53 13.36 -20.65
N LYS A 243 4.86 12.78 -19.50
CA LYS A 243 6.25 12.62 -19.06
C LYS A 243 6.78 11.23 -19.43
N SER A 244 8.00 11.23 -19.98
CA SER A 244 8.64 9.99 -20.43
C SER A 244 9.29 9.19 -19.31
N TYR A 245 9.68 9.80 -18.21
CA TYR A 245 10.37 9.15 -17.08
C TYR A 245 9.81 9.63 -15.74
N PRO A 246 9.89 8.79 -14.69
CA PRO A 246 10.36 7.40 -14.67
C PRO A 246 9.44 6.42 -15.41
N ARG A 247 9.95 5.21 -15.73
CA ARG A 247 9.19 4.13 -16.37
C ARG A 247 8.92 2.98 -15.43
N ALA A 248 9.90 2.52 -14.67
CA ALA A 248 9.67 1.55 -13.62
C ALA A 248 9.77 2.21 -12.24
N MET A 249 8.77 1.99 -11.42
CA MET A 249 8.64 2.55 -10.09
C MET A 249 8.48 1.42 -9.08
N LEU A 250 9.38 1.35 -8.11
CA LEU A 250 9.35 0.37 -7.04
C LEU A 250 8.74 0.99 -5.80
N LEU A 251 7.66 0.40 -5.35
CA LEU A 251 6.96 0.79 -4.13
C LEU A 251 7.23 -0.28 -3.06
N ALA A 252 7.76 0.13 -1.93
CA ALA A 252 7.67 -0.68 -0.72
C ALA A 252 6.39 -0.24 0.01
N THR A 253 5.43 -1.13 0.10
CA THR A 253 4.30 -0.92 0.98
C THR A 253 4.77 -1.27 2.39
N LEU A 254 4.88 -0.27 3.26
CA LEU A 254 4.74 -0.54 4.69
C LEU A 254 3.32 -1.09 4.86
N ILE A 255 3.20 -2.40 5.05
CA ILE A 255 2.02 -2.97 5.68
C ILE A 255 2.12 -2.51 7.13
N ILE A 256 1.49 -1.38 7.42
CA ILE A 256 1.21 -0.93 8.78
C ILE A 256 -0.01 -1.71 9.25
#